data_41af81338f46b604cbaad910db34c5a9
#
_entry.id   41af81338f46b604cbaad910db34c5a9
#
_cell.length_a   1.000
_cell.length_b   1.000
_cell.length_c   1.000
_cell.angle_alpha   90.00
_cell.angle_beta   90.00
_cell.angle_gamma   90.00
#
_symmetry.space_group_name_H-M   'P 1'
#
loop_
_entity.id
_entity.type
_entity.pdbx_description
1 polymer ?
#
loop_
_entity_poly.entity_id
_entity_poly.type
_entity_poly.pdbx_seq_one_letter_code
_entity_poly.pdbx_strand_id
1 'polypeptide(L)' 'INEIFSWDNTIYDMLSICMFYLNRIDESLFYIDKAIDMEPNNERLINNKKIIKRYKENNNSI' A
#
# COMPACT_ATOMS: atom_id res chain seq x y z
N ILE A 1 -15.41 -17.41 13.18
CA ILE A 1 -15.68 -16.41 12.15
C ILE A 1 -14.42 -15.76 11.62
N ASN A 2 -13.51 -15.52 12.50
CA ASN A 2 -12.28 -14.84 12.10
C ASN A 2 -11.47 -15.61 11.09
N GLU A 3 -11.61 -16.91 11.14
CA GLU A 3 -10.85 -17.76 10.23
C GLU A 3 -11.28 -17.57 8.79
N ILE A 4 -12.43 -16.95 8.57
CA ILE A 4 -12.88 -16.68 7.22
C ILE A 4 -12.08 -15.58 6.58
N PHE A 5 -11.55 -14.67 7.38
CA PHE A 5 -10.80 -13.54 6.87
C PHE A 5 -9.32 -13.81 6.92
N SER A 6 -8.76 -13.87 5.76
CA SER A 6 -7.33 -14.06 5.60
C SER A 6 -6.75 -12.71 5.19
N TRP A 7 -5.84 -12.19 6.00
CA TRP A 7 -5.19 -10.91 5.70
C TRP A 7 -4.05 -11.18 4.73
N ASP A 8 -4.42 -11.26 3.46
CA ASP A 8 -3.42 -11.51 2.43
C ASP A 8 -3.04 -10.21 1.73
N ASN A 9 -2.20 -10.33 0.71
CA ASN A 9 -1.69 -9.17 0.00
C ASN A 9 -2.81 -8.34 -0.63
N THR A 10 -3.91 -8.97 -1.02
CA THR A 10 -5.01 -8.25 -1.65
C THR A 10 -5.64 -7.27 -0.67
N ILE A 11 -5.84 -7.68 0.57
CA ILE A 11 -6.44 -6.82 1.59
C ILE A 11 -5.51 -5.65 1.88
N TYR A 12 -4.22 -5.91 2.04
CA TYR A 12 -3.27 -4.85 2.31
C TYR A 12 -3.15 -3.88 1.13
N ASP A 13 -3.21 -4.41 -0.10
CA ASP A 13 -3.20 -3.56 -1.28
C ASP A 13 -4.41 -2.63 -1.30
N MET A 14 -5.59 -3.16 -0.99
CA MET A 14 -6.80 -2.35 -0.94
C MET A 14 -6.73 -1.29 0.15
N LEU A 15 -6.22 -1.65 1.31
CA LEU A 15 -6.06 -0.68 2.40
C LEU A 15 -5.10 0.42 2.00
N SER A 16 -4.03 0.05 1.32
CA SER A 16 -3.06 1.03 0.83
C SER A 16 -3.73 2.04 -0.09
N ILE A 17 -4.54 1.56 -1.01
CA ILE A 17 -5.24 2.42 -1.95
C ILE A 17 -6.22 3.34 -1.22
N CYS A 18 -6.97 2.79 -0.27
CA CYS A 18 -7.92 3.58 0.51
C CYS A 18 -7.21 4.69 1.27
N MET A 19 -6.09 4.37 1.90
CA MET A 19 -5.34 5.37 2.65
C MET A 19 -4.79 6.45 1.73
N PHE A 20 -4.37 6.05 0.53
CA PHE A 20 -3.88 7.00 -0.45
C PHE A 20 -4.95 8.02 -0.81
N TYR A 21 -6.18 7.55 -1.06
CA TYR A 21 -7.28 8.44 -1.41
C TYR A 21 -7.72 9.32 -0.25
N LEU A 22 -7.49 8.85 0.98
CA LEU A 22 -7.78 9.65 2.17
C LEU A 22 -6.65 10.61 2.49
N ASN A 23 -5.63 10.67 1.66
CA ASN A 23 -4.45 11.51 1.86
C ASN A 23 -3.65 11.11 3.11
N ARG A 24 -3.75 9.85 3.49
CA ARG A 24 -2.98 9.30 4.60
C ARG A 24 -1.82 8.50 4.04
N ILE A 25 -0.84 9.23 3.53
CA ILE A 25 0.21 8.66 2.70
C ILE A 25 1.12 7.72 3.50
N ASP A 26 1.46 8.09 4.72
CA ASP A 26 2.33 7.25 5.55
C ASP A 26 1.69 5.89 5.82
N GLU A 27 0.39 5.89 6.09
CA GLU A 27 -0.33 4.65 6.31
C GLU A 27 -0.47 3.86 5.01
N SER A 28 -0.65 4.57 3.90
CA SER A 28 -0.69 3.92 2.59
C SER A 28 0.61 3.16 2.34
N LEU A 29 1.75 3.78 2.61
CA LEU A 29 3.04 3.13 2.45
C LEU A 29 3.20 1.93 3.39
N PHE A 30 2.72 2.07 4.61
CA PHE A 30 2.78 0.97 5.56
C PHE A 30 2.05 -0.26 5.02
N TYR A 31 0.86 -0.07 4.48
CA TYR A 31 0.07 -1.20 4.00
C TYR A 31 0.61 -1.77 2.70
N ILE A 32 1.12 -0.93 1.80
CA ILE A 32 1.69 -1.46 0.56
C ILE A 32 2.96 -2.26 0.85
N ASP A 33 3.73 -1.85 1.86
CA ASP A 33 4.90 -2.61 2.27
C ASP A 33 4.50 -3.98 2.81
N LYS A 34 3.40 -4.04 3.57
CA LYS A 34 2.90 -5.32 4.05
C LYS A 34 2.54 -6.24 2.90
N ALA A 35 1.89 -5.68 1.88
CA ALA A 35 1.51 -6.48 0.72
C ALA A 35 2.74 -6.99 -0.02
N ILE A 36 3.75 -6.15 -0.17
CA ILE A 36 4.98 -6.54 -0.85
C ILE A 36 5.71 -7.62 -0.07
N ASP A 37 5.71 -7.55 1.26
CA ASP A 37 6.33 -8.58 2.07
C ASP A 37 5.72 -9.94 1.79
N MET A 38 4.44 -9.99 1.50
CA MET A 38 3.76 -11.23 1.20
C MET A 38 4.03 -11.73 -0.21
N GLU A 39 4.20 -10.82 -1.15
CA GLU A 39 4.49 -11.16 -2.54
C GLU A 39 5.57 -10.24 -3.10
N PRO A 40 6.83 -10.49 -2.77
CA PRO A 40 7.91 -9.58 -3.15
C PRO A 40 8.11 -9.43 -4.65
N ASN A 41 7.66 -10.42 -5.43
CA ASN A 41 7.85 -10.40 -6.87
C ASN A 41 6.65 -9.83 -7.63
N ASN A 42 5.64 -9.36 -6.92
CA ASN A 42 4.46 -8.80 -7.57
C ASN A 42 4.74 -7.39 -8.05
N GLU A 43 4.89 -7.24 -9.37
CA GLU A 43 5.25 -5.95 -9.96
C GLU A 43 4.17 -4.90 -9.74
N ARG A 44 2.92 -5.32 -9.70
CA ARG A 44 1.82 -4.38 -9.48
C ARG A 44 1.97 -3.67 -8.15
N LEU A 45 2.31 -4.43 -7.10
CA LEU A 45 2.50 -3.87 -5.77
C LEU A 45 3.71 -2.94 -5.73
N ILE A 46 4.78 -3.35 -6.38
CA ILE A 46 5.99 -2.55 -6.43
C ILE A 46 5.72 -1.23 -7.15
N ASN A 47 4.99 -1.29 -8.25
CA ASN A 47 4.62 -0.08 -8.99
C ASN A 47 3.73 0.84 -8.16
N ASN A 48 2.78 0.26 -7.43
CA ASN A 48 1.91 1.04 -6.55
C ASN A 48 2.73 1.79 -5.50
N LYS A 49 3.70 1.11 -4.92
CA LYS A 49 4.56 1.75 -3.93
C LYS A 49 5.32 2.91 -4.55
N LYS A 50 5.83 2.74 -5.75
CA LYS A 50 6.57 3.82 -6.42
C LYS A 50 5.68 5.04 -6.63
N ILE A 51 4.43 4.83 -7.02
CA ILE A 51 3.50 5.92 -7.24
C ILE A 51 3.21 6.65 -5.94
N ILE A 52 2.94 5.91 -4.88
CA ILE A 52 2.65 6.49 -3.58
C ILE A 52 3.84 7.28 -3.06
N LYS A 53 5.03 6.71 -3.22
CA LYS A 53 6.24 7.33 -2.74
C LYS A 53 6.53 8.62 -3.50
N ARG A 54 6.32 8.61 -4.81
CA ARG A 54 6.51 9.80 -5.62
C ARG A 54 5.54 10.90 -5.22
N TYR A 55 4.29 10.53 -4.96
CA TYR A 55 3.30 11.49 -4.51
C TYR A 55 3.72 12.14 -3.20
N LYS A 56 4.21 11.32 -2.26
CA LYS A 56 4.67 11.85 -0.98
C LYS A 56 5.82 12.82 -1.16
N GLU A 57 6.77 12.46 -2.00
CA GLU A 57 7.94 13.31 -2.23
C GLU A 57 7.54 14.63 -2.87
N ASN A 58 6.62 14.60 -3.82
CA ASN A 58 6.15 15.81 -4.47
C ASN A 58 5.44 16.74 -3.50
N ASN A 59 4.65 16.17 -2.61
CA ASN A 59 3.93 16.97 -1.64
C ASN A 59 4.84 17.55 -0.57
N ASN A 60 5.93 16.84 -0.26
CA ASN A 60 6.88 17.31 0.74
C ASN A 60 7.88 18.30 0.18
N SER A 61 7.91 18.47 -1.12
CA SER A 61 8.86 19.36 -1.76
C SER A 61 8.49 20.83 -1.65
N ILE A 62 7.33 21.08 -1.16
CA ILE A 62 6.84 22.46 -1.02
C ILE A 62 7.49 23.16 0.18
#